data_56b26ed2e673e4538ace501a51d433df
#
_entry.id   56b26ed2e673e4538ace501a51d433df
#
_cell.length_a   1.000
_cell.length_b   1.000
_cell.length_c   1.000
_cell.angle_alpha   90.00
_cell.angle_beta   90.00
_cell.angle_gamma   90.00
#
_symmetry.space_group_name_H-M   'P 1'
#
loop_
_entity.id
_entity.type
_entity.pdbx_description
1 polymer ?
#
loop_
_entity_poly.entity_id
_entity_poly.type
_entity_poly.pdbx_seq_one_letter_code
_entity_poly.pdbx_strand_id
1 'polypeptide(L)'
;MMMNFLSNAVKYNRANGHIYLSCREIPSEQPGMTTMEFVCRDTGIGMTEEFQKHIFEPFAQEYMGSRTKFAGTGLGMAIARKLVEKMGGTITFESEKGVGTTFVVRVPFKIDPDADKREEQKDVSEKSIKGVHILLAEDNELNMEIAEFVLQNEGADVTKAWDGQEAVELFRNSEPGEFDVILMDIMMPVMNGYEATKIIRSLDREDAKEVPIIAMTANAFTEDRIIAKEAGMDEHIAKPVDVELLIKVIHKLVK
;
A
#
# COMPACT_ATOMS: atom_id res chain seq x y z
N MET A 1 -8.86 -5.30 -5.94
CA MET A 1 -10.20 -5.86 -5.68
C MET A 1 -10.72 -5.46 -4.30
N MET A 2 -10.11 -5.87 -3.21
CA MET A 2 -10.56 -5.53 -1.83
C MET A 2 -10.66 -4.03 -1.57
N MET A 3 -9.72 -3.24 -2.11
CA MET A 3 -9.75 -1.78 -2.02
C MET A 3 -11.05 -1.15 -2.54
N ASN A 4 -11.71 -1.76 -3.56
CA ASN A 4 -12.99 -1.24 -4.04
C ASN A 4 -14.11 -1.39 -3.01
N PHE A 5 -14.14 -2.50 -2.26
CA PHE A 5 -15.11 -2.71 -1.18
C PHE A 5 -14.81 -1.77 -0.01
N LEU A 6 -13.55 -1.69 0.41
CA LEU A 6 -13.13 -0.82 1.50
C LEU A 6 -13.38 0.66 1.19
N SER A 7 -12.98 1.12 0.00
CA SER A 7 -13.23 2.49 -0.45
C SER A 7 -14.73 2.83 -0.46
N ASN A 8 -15.58 1.90 -0.89
CA ASN A 8 -17.03 2.10 -0.82
C ASN A 8 -17.54 2.12 0.62
N ALA A 9 -17.05 1.22 1.48
CA ALA A 9 -17.41 1.18 2.89
C ALA A 9 -17.06 2.49 3.62
N VAL A 10 -15.90 3.10 3.30
CA VAL A 10 -15.50 4.42 3.83
C VAL A 10 -16.40 5.51 3.23
N LYS A 11 -16.54 5.53 1.91
CA LYS A 11 -17.22 6.58 1.15
C LYS A 11 -18.71 6.72 1.51
N TYR A 12 -19.37 5.61 1.71
CA TYR A 12 -20.81 5.54 1.99
C TYR A 12 -21.15 5.27 3.45
N ASN A 13 -20.15 5.43 4.35
CA ASN A 13 -20.39 5.32 5.78
C ASN A 13 -21.02 6.60 6.33
N ARG A 14 -21.48 6.51 7.58
CA ARG A 14 -21.97 7.64 8.36
C ARG A 14 -20.86 8.18 9.26
N ALA A 15 -21.03 9.40 9.72
CA ALA A 15 -20.20 9.91 10.81
C ALA A 15 -20.34 8.97 12.02
N ASN A 16 -19.20 8.57 12.59
CA ASN A 16 -19.11 7.58 13.68
C ASN A 16 -19.60 6.16 13.31
N GLY A 17 -19.68 5.82 12.02
CA GLY A 17 -19.94 4.46 11.58
C GLY A 17 -18.71 3.57 11.70
N HIS A 18 -18.94 2.26 11.60
CA HIS A 18 -17.91 1.24 11.73
C HIS A 18 -17.72 0.48 10.42
N ILE A 19 -16.50 0.01 10.21
CA ILE A 19 -16.15 -0.91 9.13
C ILE A 19 -15.44 -2.10 9.77
N TYR A 20 -15.91 -3.29 9.41
CA TYR A 20 -15.35 -4.56 9.88
C TYR A 20 -14.79 -5.31 8.68
N LEU A 21 -13.53 -5.68 8.77
CA LEU A 21 -12.85 -6.52 7.79
C LEU A 21 -12.46 -7.82 8.44
N SER A 22 -12.71 -8.93 7.77
CA SER A 22 -12.18 -10.22 8.17
C SER A 22 -11.74 -11.02 6.96
N CYS A 23 -10.73 -11.86 7.19
CA CYS A 23 -10.25 -12.81 6.21
C CYS A 23 -10.08 -14.15 6.93
N ARG A 24 -10.62 -15.22 6.36
CA ARG A 24 -10.46 -16.56 6.91
C ARG A 24 -10.30 -17.59 5.80
N GLU A 25 -9.58 -18.63 6.13
CA GLU A 25 -9.48 -19.81 5.29
C GLU A 25 -10.69 -20.72 5.52
N ILE A 26 -11.26 -21.21 4.41
CA ILE A 26 -12.31 -22.24 4.42
C ILE A 26 -11.75 -23.45 3.68
N PRO A 27 -11.73 -24.63 4.32
CA PRO A 27 -11.31 -25.87 3.69
C PRO A 27 -12.08 -26.11 2.39
N SER A 28 -11.36 -26.49 1.33
CA SER A 28 -11.95 -26.86 0.05
C SER A 28 -12.18 -28.38 0.00
N GLU A 29 -13.24 -28.84 -0.66
CA GLU A 29 -13.45 -30.26 -0.95
C GLU A 29 -12.46 -30.80 -1.99
N GLN A 30 -11.80 -29.90 -2.76
CA GLN A 30 -10.82 -30.28 -3.75
C GLN A 30 -9.41 -30.43 -3.12
N PRO A 31 -8.76 -31.60 -3.27
CA PRO A 31 -7.42 -31.81 -2.73
C PRO A 31 -6.41 -30.76 -3.27
N GLY A 32 -5.59 -30.19 -2.39
CA GLY A 32 -4.59 -29.19 -2.73
C GLY A 32 -5.14 -27.79 -3.02
N MET A 33 -6.41 -27.55 -2.67
CA MET A 33 -7.06 -26.25 -2.80
C MET A 33 -7.59 -25.79 -1.45
N THR A 34 -7.61 -24.48 -1.25
CA THR A 34 -8.30 -23.82 -0.15
C THR A 34 -9.14 -22.68 -0.68
N THR A 35 -10.08 -22.17 0.10
CA THR A 35 -10.88 -20.99 -0.25
C THR A 35 -10.64 -19.91 0.78
N MET A 36 -10.19 -18.75 0.33
CA MET A 36 -10.12 -17.57 1.19
C MET A 36 -11.44 -16.82 1.14
N GLU A 37 -12.06 -16.61 2.31
CA GLU A 37 -13.25 -15.80 2.48
C GLU A 37 -12.87 -14.43 3.07
N PHE A 38 -13.17 -13.38 2.32
CA PHE A 38 -13.02 -11.99 2.75
C PHE A 38 -14.40 -11.41 3.02
N VAL A 39 -14.57 -10.78 4.17
CA VAL A 39 -15.80 -10.08 4.54
C VAL A 39 -15.48 -8.62 4.78
N CYS A 40 -16.25 -7.74 4.11
CA CYS A 40 -16.24 -6.31 4.37
C CYS A 40 -17.65 -5.90 4.77
N ARG A 41 -17.84 -5.48 6.03
CA ARG A 41 -19.13 -5.01 6.57
C ARG A 41 -19.00 -3.57 7.01
N ASP A 42 -19.96 -2.74 6.62
CA ASP A 42 -20.09 -1.36 7.08
C ASP A 42 -21.45 -1.12 7.74
N THR A 43 -21.51 -0.07 8.54
CA THR A 43 -22.75 0.44 9.15
C THR A 43 -23.23 1.71 8.46
N GLY A 44 -22.96 1.82 7.17
CA GLY A 44 -23.23 2.99 6.35
C GLY A 44 -24.69 3.17 5.99
N ILE A 45 -24.93 3.86 4.88
CA ILE A 45 -26.27 4.21 4.41
C ILE A 45 -27.04 3.02 3.81
N GLY A 46 -26.36 1.91 3.48
CA GLY A 46 -26.94 0.77 2.77
C GLY A 46 -27.47 1.14 1.39
N MET A 47 -28.09 0.17 0.71
CA MET A 47 -28.58 0.29 -0.66
C MET A 47 -30.08 0.01 -0.75
N THR A 48 -30.78 0.67 -1.68
CA THR A 48 -32.17 0.34 -2.00
C THR A 48 -32.24 -1.00 -2.73
N GLU A 49 -33.36 -1.73 -2.59
CA GLU A 49 -33.60 -2.99 -3.29
C GLU A 49 -33.47 -2.87 -4.81
N GLU A 50 -33.86 -1.70 -5.35
CA GLU A 50 -33.75 -1.42 -6.78
C GLU A 50 -32.27 -1.32 -7.20
N PHE A 51 -31.45 -0.56 -6.46
CA PHE A 51 -30.03 -0.40 -6.77
C PHE A 51 -29.24 -1.70 -6.59
N GLN A 52 -29.62 -2.54 -5.63
CA GLN A 52 -28.98 -3.85 -5.40
C GLN A 52 -28.99 -4.75 -6.64
N LYS A 53 -30.00 -4.62 -7.51
CA LYS A 53 -30.10 -5.40 -8.76
C LYS A 53 -29.04 -5.01 -9.78
N HIS A 54 -28.52 -3.80 -9.68
CA HIS A 54 -27.61 -3.18 -10.67
C HIS A 54 -26.21 -2.87 -10.14
N ILE A 55 -25.92 -3.16 -8.86
CA ILE A 55 -24.65 -2.75 -8.21
C ILE A 55 -23.37 -3.19 -8.96
N PHE A 56 -23.44 -4.29 -9.69
CA PHE A 56 -22.31 -4.82 -10.47
C PHE A 56 -22.34 -4.41 -11.95
N GLU A 57 -23.30 -3.61 -12.38
CA GLU A 57 -23.33 -3.08 -13.73
C GLU A 57 -22.30 -1.95 -13.88
N PRO A 58 -21.63 -1.83 -15.04
CA PRO A 58 -20.75 -0.71 -15.31
C PRO A 58 -21.50 0.63 -15.20
N PHE A 59 -20.86 1.61 -14.56
CA PHE A 59 -21.40 2.96 -14.33
C PHE A 59 -22.62 3.04 -13.40
N ALA A 60 -22.98 1.96 -12.73
CA ALA A 60 -24.07 1.97 -11.77
C ALA A 60 -23.75 2.88 -10.58
N GLN A 61 -24.67 3.81 -10.30
CA GLN A 61 -24.62 4.72 -9.16
C GLN A 61 -26.02 4.92 -8.62
N GLU A 62 -26.16 4.85 -7.28
CA GLU A 62 -27.44 5.18 -6.65
C GLU A 62 -27.62 6.71 -6.61
N TYR A 63 -28.68 7.19 -7.21
CA TYR A 63 -28.98 8.62 -7.28
C TYR A 63 -29.43 9.11 -5.91
N MET A 64 -28.63 9.92 -5.24
CA MET A 64 -28.91 10.49 -3.92
C MET A 64 -29.29 11.97 -3.96
N GLY A 65 -29.88 12.46 -5.07
CA GLY A 65 -30.27 13.86 -5.25
C GLY A 65 -29.09 14.80 -5.51
N SER A 66 -29.37 16.10 -5.67
CA SER A 66 -28.47 17.15 -6.15
C SER A 66 -27.29 17.52 -5.24
N ARG A 67 -26.98 16.75 -4.20
CA ARG A 67 -25.86 16.95 -3.26
C ARG A 67 -24.98 15.73 -3.08
N THR A 68 -24.77 14.91 -4.12
CA THR A 68 -23.78 13.83 -4.03
C THR A 68 -22.37 14.42 -3.99
N LYS A 69 -21.81 14.55 -2.77
CA LYS A 69 -20.40 14.91 -2.53
C LYS A 69 -19.40 13.83 -3.03
N PHE A 70 -19.90 12.73 -3.59
CA PHE A 70 -19.10 11.54 -3.85
C PHE A 70 -19.11 11.19 -5.34
N ALA A 71 -18.25 11.85 -6.10
CA ALA A 71 -17.98 11.46 -7.48
C ALA A 71 -17.22 10.11 -7.52
N GLY A 72 -17.70 9.17 -8.31
CA GLY A 72 -17.04 7.90 -8.61
C GLY A 72 -17.42 7.48 -10.02
N THR A 73 -16.58 6.68 -10.68
CA THR A 73 -16.83 6.23 -12.06
C THR A 73 -17.93 5.18 -12.17
N GLY A 74 -18.35 4.56 -11.05
CA GLY A 74 -19.28 3.42 -11.06
C GLY A 74 -18.70 2.13 -11.66
N LEU A 75 -17.38 2.08 -11.86
CA LEU A 75 -16.71 0.92 -12.46
C LEU A 75 -16.13 -0.04 -11.42
N GLY A 76 -15.89 0.41 -10.18
CA GLY A 76 -15.17 -0.36 -9.17
C GLY A 76 -15.81 -1.71 -8.85
N MET A 77 -17.13 -1.76 -8.68
CA MET A 77 -17.85 -3.00 -8.35
C MET A 77 -17.92 -3.96 -9.54
N ALA A 78 -18.12 -3.44 -10.75
CA ALA A 78 -18.11 -4.25 -11.98
C ALA A 78 -16.72 -4.90 -12.21
N ILE A 79 -15.63 -4.14 -11.98
CA ILE A 79 -14.26 -4.63 -12.08
C ILE A 79 -13.99 -5.68 -11.00
N ALA A 80 -14.38 -5.42 -9.76
CA ALA A 80 -14.21 -6.36 -8.65
C ALA A 80 -14.89 -7.71 -8.95
N ARG A 81 -16.13 -7.69 -9.44
CA ARG A 81 -16.85 -8.89 -9.83
C ARG A 81 -16.13 -9.66 -10.93
N LYS A 82 -15.72 -9.00 -12.01
CA LYS A 82 -14.99 -9.64 -13.11
C LYS A 82 -13.68 -10.27 -12.66
N LEU A 83 -12.96 -9.62 -11.75
CA LEU A 83 -11.70 -10.16 -11.22
C LEU A 83 -11.96 -11.42 -10.38
N VAL A 84 -12.96 -11.39 -9.49
CA VAL A 84 -13.31 -12.56 -8.68
C VAL A 84 -13.78 -13.72 -9.56
N GLU A 85 -14.62 -13.46 -10.55
CA GLU A 85 -15.08 -14.48 -11.50
C GLU A 85 -13.90 -15.09 -12.29
N LYS A 86 -12.94 -14.27 -12.73
CA LYS A 86 -11.71 -14.77 -13.40
C LYS A 86 -10.83 -15.64 -12.49
N MET A 87 -10.88 -15.39 -11.18
CA MET A 87 -10.17 -16.20 -10.18
C MET A 87 -10.99 -17.45 -9.77
N GLY A 88 -12.13 -17.70 -10.40
CA GLY A 88 -13.02 -18.82 -10.06
C GLY A 88 -13.77 -18.64 -8.74
N GLY A 89 -13.81 -17.42 -8.23
CA GLY A 89 -14.46 -17.07 -6.96
C GLY A 89 -15.90 -16.59 -7.11
N THR A 90 -16.49 -16.23 -5.98
CA THR A 90 -17.87 -15.71 -5.88
C THR A 90 -17.92 -14.45 -5.04
N ILE A 91 -18.87 -13.55 -5.36
CA ILE A 91 -19.22 -12.40 -4.54
C ILE A 91 -20.70 -12.50 -4.18
N THR A 92 -20.99 -12.39 -2.90
CA THR A 92 -22.34 -12.21 -2.37
C THR A 92 -22.38 -10.95 -1.51
N PHE A 93 -23.57 -10.38 -1.33
CA PHE A 93 -23.74 -9.25 -0.44
C PHE A 93 -25.13 -9.26 0.18
N GLU A 94 -25.22 -8.59 1.32
CA GLU A 94 -26.47 -8.24 2.01
C GLU A 94 -26.44 -6.74 2.28
N SER A 95 -27.52 -6.04 2.02
CA SER A 95 -27.60 -4.60 2.27
C SER A 95 -29.05 -4.21 2.63
N GLU A 96 -29.14 -3.31 3.59
CA GLU A 96 -30.43 -2.72 3.99
C GLU A 96 -30.26 -1.21 4.10
N LYS A 97 -31.18 -0.49 3.44
CA LYS A 97 -31.16 0.98 3.44
C LYS A 97 -31.29 1.51 4.86
N GLY A 98 -30.32 2.32 5.25
CA GLY A 98 -30.27 2.88 6.58
C GLY A 98 -29.59 1.99 7.63
N VAL A 99 -29.10 0.80 7.31
CA VAL A 99 -28.43 -0.12 8.25
C VAL A 99 -26.95 -0.30 7.88
N GLY A 100 -26.66 -0.59 6.60
CA GLY A 100 -25.31 -0.79 6.09
C GLY A 100 -25.23 -1.89 5.04
N THR A 101 -24.02 -2.33 4.72
CA THR A 101 -23.76 -3.35 3.70
C THR A 101 -22.72 -4.36 4.19
N THR A 102 -22.91 -5.61 3.82
CA THR A 102 -21.91 -6.67 4.04
C THR A 102 -21.62 -7.34 2.69
N PHE A 103 -20.36 -7.25 2.25
CA PHE A 103 -19.86 -8.01 1.10
C PHE A 103 -19.08 -9.23 1.57
N VAL A 104 -19.33 -10.37 0.93
CA VAL A 104 -18.58 -11.61 1.16
C VAL A 104 -17.98 -12.06 -0.17
N VAL A 105 -16.66 -12.17 -0.22
CA VAL A 105 -15.90 -12.60 -1.39
C VAL A 105 -15.21 -13.91 -1.06
N ARG A 106 -15.42 -14.95 -1.88
CA ARG A 106 -14.75 -16.23 -1.75
C ARG A 106 -13.94 -16.51 -2.98
N VAL A 107 -12.65 -16.78 -2.80
CA VAL A 107 -11.72 -17.06 -3.89
C VAL A 107 -10.97 -18.36 -3.61
N PRO A 108 -10.98 -19.32 -4.53
CA PRO A 108 -10.19 -20.54 -4.41
C PRO A 108 -8.71 -20.25 -4.70
N PHE A 109 -7.82 -20.87 -3.91
CA PHE A 109 -6.38 -20.83 -4.08
C PHE A 109 -5.80 -22.24 -4.07
N LYS A 110 -4.72 -22.44 -4.79
CA LYS A 110 -3.91 -23.66 -4.66
C LYS A 110 -3.07 -23.54 -3.39
N ILE A 111 -3.07 -24.60 -2.60
CA ILE A 111 -2.16 -24.71 -1.46
C ILE A 111 -0.75 -24.97 -2.01
N ASP A 112 0.22 -24.17 -1.62
CA ASP A 112 1.63 -24.45 -1.90
C ASP A 112 2.13 -25.48 -0.87
N PRO A 113 2.41 -26.73 -1.26
CA PRO A 113 2.86 -27.77 -0.33
C PRO A 113 4.27 -27.50 0.24
N ASP A 114 5.02 -26.59 -0.36
CA ASP A 114 6.37 -26.23 0.06
C ASP A 114 6.43 -24.88 0.78
N ALA A 115 5.28 -24.28 1.13
CA ALA A 115 5.24 -22.99 1.83
C ALA A 115 5.98 -23.05 3.17
N ASP A 116 5.70 -24.07 4.00
CA ASP A 116 6.35 -24.27 5.31
C ASP A 116 7.87 -24.43 5.18
N LYS A 117 8.33 -25.15 4.13
CA LYS A 117 9.76 -25.32 3.87
C LYS A 117 10.44 -24.02 3.42
N ARG A 118 9.70 -23.12 2.79
CA ARG A 118 10.23 -21.80 2.42
C ARG A 118 10.31 -20.88 3.62
N GLU A 119 9.39 -20.98 4.57
CA GLU A 119 9.49 -20.25 5.84
C GLU A 119 10.65 -20.75 6.68
N GLU A 120 10.85 -22.06 6.80
CA GLU A 120 12.01 -22.64 7.49
C GLU A 120 13.35 -22.29 6.80
N GLN A 121 13.39 -22.10 5.48
CA GLN A 121 14.59 -21.66 4.76
C GLN A 121 14.80 -20.14 4.83
N LYS A 122 13.77 -19.35 5.11
CA LYS A 122 13.89 -17.91 5.35
C LYS A 122 14.64 -17.59 6.65
N ASP A 123 14.54 -18.46 7.66
CA ASP A 123 15.14 -18.24 9.00
C ASP A 123 16.69 -18.35 9.04
N VAL A 124 17.38 -18.71 7.96
CA VAL A 124 18.82 -19.02 8.02
C VAL A 124 19.71 -18.02 7.25
N SER A 125 19.16 -17.05 6.50
CA SER A 125 20.02 -16.12 5.73
C SER A 125 19.49 -14.67 5.61
N GLU A 126 18.44 -14.28 6.30
CA GLU A 126 17.97 -12.90 6.24
C GLU A 126 18.81 -12.03 7.17
N LYS A 127 19.69 -11.26 6.55
CA LYS A 127 20.38 -10.16 7.20
C LYS A 127 19.31 -9.18 7.66
N SER A 128 19.11 -9.08 8.97
CA SER A 128 18.22 -8.12 9.61
C SER A 128 18.67 -6.69 9.30
N ILE A 129 17.77 -5.76 9.08
CA ILE A 129 18.09 -4.31 9.01
C ILE A 129 18.19 -3.69 10.42
N LYS A 130 18.47 -4.52 11.41
CA LYS A 130 18.59 -4.10 12.81
C LYS A 130 19.69 -3.06 12.98
N GLY A 131 19.31 -1.91 13.54
CA GLY A 131 20.20 -0.80 13.77
C GLY A 131 20.57 0.01 12.53
N VAL A 132 19.88 -0.23 11.40
CA VAL A 132 19.98 0.64 10.22
C VAL A 132 19.18 1.91 10.47
N HIS A 133 19.82 3.07 10.32
CA HIS A 133 19.17 4.37 10.48
C HIS A 133 18.61 4.87 9.15
N ILE A 134 17.30 4.95 9.07
CA ILE A 134 16.55 5.27 7.86
C ILE A 134 15.93 6.67 7.96
N LEU A 135 16.20 7.53 6.99
CA LEU A 135 15.43 8.75 6.77
C LEU A 135 14.27 8.42 5.80
N LEU A 136 13.03 8.46 6.29
CA LEU A 136 11.81 8.15 5.54
C LEU A 136 11.05 9.42 5.21
N ALA A 137 10.94 9.76 3.92
CA ALA A 137 10.18 10.89 3.41
C ALA A 137 8.90 10.42 2.71
N GLU A 138 7.74 10.80 3.25
CA GLU A 138 6.40 10.41 2.79
C GLU A 138 5.39 11.46 3.27
N ASP A 139 4.52 11.96 2.41
CA ASP A 139 3.54 13.01 2.74
C ASP A 139 2.20 12.48 3.25
N ASN A 140 1.93 11.19 3.02
CA ASN A 140 0.69 10.55 3.45
C ASN A 140 0.87 9.90 4.82
N GLU A 141 0.12 10.37 5.82
CA GLU A 141 0.19 9.91 7.22
C GLU A 141 0.03 8.38 7.35
N LEU A 142 -0.94 7.79 6.62
CA LEU A 142 -1.16 6.35 6.68
C LEU A 142 0.00 5.55 6.07
N ASN A 143 0.55 6.01 4.94
CA ASN A 143 1.71 5.36 4.33
C ASN A 143 2.94 5.48 5.23
N MET A 144 3.15 6.65 5.84
CA MET A 144 4.22 6.89 6.80
C MET A 144 4.14 5.92 7.99
N GLU A 145 2.96 5.81 8.62
CA GLU A 145 2.75 4.90 9.76
C GLU A 145 2.98 3.43 9.38
N ILE A 146 2.48 3.00 8.22
CA ILE A 146 2.68 1.63 7.74
C ILE A 146 4.16 1.34 7.49
N ALA A 147 4.86 2.25 6.79
CA ALA A 147 6.27 2.06 6.47
C ALA A 147 7.13 2.08 7.75
N GLU A 148 6.89 3.05 8.65
CA GLU A 148 7.56 3.12 9.94
C GLU A 148 7.38 1.82 10.75
N PHE A 149 6.12 1.37 10.92
CA PHE A 149 5.80 0.16 11.67
C PHE A 149 6.52 -1.07 11.12
N VAL A 150 6.55 -1.22 9.80
CA VAL A 150 7.20 -2.35 9.14
C VAL A 150 8.72 -2.32 9.35
N LEU A 151 9.35 -1.17 9.12
CA LEU A 151 10.80 -1.01 9.25
C LEU A 151 11.27 -1.18 10.70
N GLN A 152 10.52 -0.64 11.66
CA GLN A 152 10.80 -0.78 13.08
C GLN A 152 10.64 -2.24 13.57
N ASN A 153 9.66 -2.99 13.05
CA ASN A 153 9.51 -4.41 13.37
C ASN A 153 10.70 -5.25 12.87
N GLU A 154 11.38 -4.81 11.81
CA GLU A 154 12.62 -5.42 11.32
C GLU A 154 13.87 -4.89 12.02
N GLY A 155 13.69 -4.00 13.01
CA GLY A 155 14.72 -3.51 13.89
C GLY A 155 15.48 -2.28 13.41
N ALA A 156 14.97 -1.57 12.39
CA ALA A 156 15.55 -0.31 11.94
C ALA A 156 15.10 0.87 12.82
N ASP A 157 15.95 1.91 12.87
CA ASP A 157 15.60 3.21 13.44
C ASP A 157 15.13 4.14 12.33
N VAL A 158 13.95 4.75 12.50
CA VAL A 158 13.30 5.56 11.46
C VAL A 158 13.14 7.00 11.90
N THR A 159 13.71 7.92 11.12
CA THR A 159 13.47 9.36 11.21
C THR A 159 12.52 9.78 10.10
N LYS A 160 11.44 10.48 10.44
CA LYS A 160 10.38 10.86 9.51
C LYS A 160 10.56 12.27 8.96
N ALA A 161 10.28 12.42 7.67
CA ALA A 161 10.14 13.70 6.98
C ALA A 161 8.80 13.70 6.21
N TRP A 162 8.04 14.78 6.31
CA TRP A 162 6.70 14.89 5.72
C TRP A 162 6.68 15.49 4.33
N ASP A 163 7.82 15.96 3.86
CA ASP A 163 8.04 16.42 2.48
C ASP A 163 9.54 16.41 2.14
N GLY A 164 9.86 16.72 0.89
CA GLY A 164 11.24 16.75 0.41
C GLY A 164 12.09 17.84 1.05
N GLN A 165 11.49 18.96 1.45
CA GLN A 165 12.23 20.05 2.10
C GLN A 165 12.65 19.61 3.51
N GLU A 166 11.73 19.03 4.28
CA GLU A 166 12.04 18.51 5.62
C GLU A 166 13.12 17.42 5.54
N ALA A 167 13.04 16.52 4.55
CA ALA A 167 14.07 15.50 4.33
C ALA A 167 15.46 16.11 4.08
N VAL A 168 15.53 17.15 3.25
CA VAL A 168 16.78 17.89 2.99
C VAL A 168 17.30 18.55 4.27
N GLU A 169 16.43 19.17 5.07
CA GLU A 169 16.82 19.87 6.31
C GLU A 169 17.30 18.89 7.37
N LEU A 170 16.61 17.78 7.55
CA LEU A 170 17.03 16.71 8.48
C LEU A 170 18.38 16.15 8.07
N PHE A 171 18.56 15.80 6.80
CA PHE A 171 19.85 15.29 6.33
C PHE A 171 20.98 16.31 6.45
N ARG A 172 20.71 17.59 6.13
CA ARG A 172 21.71 18.67 6.24
C ARG A 172 22.18 18.90 7.67
N ASN A 173 21.27 18.79 8.63
CA ASN A 173 21.53 19.08 10.05
C ASN A 173 21.99 17.84 10.83
N SER A 174 21.97 16.65 10.23
CA SER A 174 22.46 15.42 10.85
C SER A 174 23.98 15.36 10.91
N GLU A 175 24.50 14.54 11.80
CA GLU A 175 25.92 14.20 11.80
C GLU A 175 26.28 13.40 10.53
N PRO A 176 27.49 13.56 9.98
CA PRO A 176 27.92 12.76 8.84
C PRO A 176 27.84 11.25 9.13
N GLY A 177 27.12 10.51 8.28
CA GLY A 177 26.92 9.08 8.44
C GLY A 177 25.83 8.70 9.44
N GLU A 178 25.00 9.64 9.91
CA GLU A 178 23.87 9.35 10.79
C GLU A 178 22.80 8.51 10.10
N PHE A 179 22.57 8.72 8.82
CA PHE A 179 21.63 7.95 8.02
C PHE A 179 22.34 6.96 7.11
N ASP A 180 21.99 5.69 7.22
CA ASP A 180 22.51 4.61 6.37
C ASP A 180 21.79 4.53 5.01
N VAL A 181 20.53 4.98 4.96
CA VAL A 181 19.70 4.98 3.73
C VAL A 181 18.59 6.01 3.83
N ILE A 182 18.19 6.56 2.69
CA ILE A 182 17.04 7.45 2.56
C ILE A 182 15.97 6.76 1.71
N LEU A 183 14.76 6.63 2.25
CA LEU A 183 13.56 6.22 1.51
C LEU A 183 12.80 7.48 1.13
N MET A 184 12.67 7.76 -0.16
CA MET A 184 12.17 9.02 -0.67
C MET A 184 10.95 8.83 -1.55
N ASP A 185 9.77 9.28 -1.10
CA ASP A 185 8.64 9.39 -2.01
C ASP A 185 8.94 10.43 -3.10
N ILE A 186 8.54 10.10 -4.31
CA ILE A 186 8.71 11.02 -5.44
C ILE A 186 7.67 12.13 -5.41
N MET A 187 6.41 11.79 -5.09
CA MET A 187 5.28 12.71 -5.23
C MET A 187 4.88 13.31 -3.89
N MET A 188 5.60 14.34 -3.47
CA MET A 188 5.32 15.08 -2.23
C MET A 188 5.03 16.55 -2.50
N PRO A 189 4.24 17.24 -1.64
CA PRO A 189 4.03 18.68 -1.70
C PRO A 189 5.31 19.44 -1.32
N VAL A 190 5.32 20.74 -1.50
CA VAL A 190 6.41 21.68 -1.19
C VAL A 190 7.66 21.40 -2.02
N MET A 191 8.26 20.22 -1.90
CA MET A 191 9.42 19.77 -2.66
C MET A 191 9.27 18.27 -2.97
N ASN A 192 9.33 17.92 -4.25
CA ASN A 192 9.26 16.53 -4.67
C ASN A 192 10.57 15.77 -4.41
N GLY A 193 10.51 14.42 -4.44
CA GLY A 193 11.66 13.59 -4.13
C GLY A 193 12.84 13.74 -5.08
N TYR A 194 12.62 14.07 -6.34
CA TYR A 194 13.70 14.32 -7.29
C TYR A 194 14.47 15.59 -6.97
N GLU A 195 13.76 16.67 -6.62
CA GLU A 195 14.36 17.93 -6.21
C GLU A 195 15.13 17.78 -4.91
N ALA A 196 14.53 17.12 -3.91
CA ALA A 196 15.15 16.82 -2.64
C ALA A 196 16.46 16.02 -2.83
N THR A 197 16.43 14.99 -3.67
CA THR A 197 17.61 14.17 -3.98
C THR A 197 18.73 15.00 -4.60
N LYS A 198 18.43 15.85 -5.59
CA LYS A 198 19.42 16.72 -6.22
C LYS A 198 20.07 17.67 -5.22
N ILE A 199 19.28 18.24 -4.31
CA ILE A 199 19.79 19.11 -3.25
C ILE A 199 20.67 18.33 -2.30
N ILE A 200 20.24 17.15 -1.80
CA ILE A 200 21.06 16.30 -0.93
C ILE A 200 22.39 15.99 -1.60
N ARG A 201 22.37 15.52 -2.85
CA ARG A 201 23.60 15.18 -3.60
C ARG A 201 24.53 16.38 -3.84
N SER A 202 24.01 17.61 -3.80
CA SER A 202 24.79 18.85 -3.97
C SER A 202 25.38 19.40 -2.68
N LEU A 203 25.06 18.84 -1.51
CA LEU A 203 25.60 19.28 -0.24
C LEU A 203 27.12 19.03 -0.17
N ASP A 204 27.84 19.98 0.44
CA ASP A 204 29.30 19.89 0.62
C ASP A 204 29.65 18.99 1.83
N ARG A 205 29.30 17.70 1.70
CA ARG A 205 29.62 16.65 2.68
C ARG A 205 29.78 15.31 1.96
N GLU A 206 30.70 14.51 2.42
CA GLU A 206 31.12 13.26 1.74
C GLU A 206 29.96 12.25 1.65
N ASP A 207 29.27 12.01 2.76
CA ASP A 207 28.15 11.09 2.87
C ASP A 207 26.93 11.48 2.00
N ALA A 208 26.75 12.76 1.67
CA ALA A 208 25.70 13.20 0.75
C ALA A 208 25.82 12.62 -0.67
N LYS A 209 27.03 12.23 -1.06
CA LYS A 209 27.31 11.59 -2.36
C LYS A 209 27.16 10.08 -2.33
N GLU A 210 27.31 9.48 -1.14
CA GLU A 210 27.40 8.02 -0.94
C GLU A 210 26.14 7.41 -0.31
N VAL A 211 25.38 8.17 0.52
CA VAL A 211 24.17 7.65 1.16
C VAL A 211 23.20 7.09 0.12
N PRO A 212 22.79 5.83 0.21
CA PRO A 212 21.81 5.26 -0.70
C PRO A 212 20.49 6.00 -0.61
N ILE A 213 19.91 6.36 -1.76
CA ILE A 213 18.57 6.96 -1.87
C ILE A 213 17.69 6.05 -2.71
N ILE A 214 16.66 5.51 -2.09
CA ILE A 214 15.70 4.60 -2.71
C ILE A 214 14.41 5.38 -3.00
N ALA A 215 14.04 5.48 -4.27
CA ALA A 215 12.79 6.10 -4.69
C ALA A 215 11.59 5.21 -4.33
N MET A 216 10.55 5.79 -3.74
CA MET A 216 9.24 5.16 -3.59
C MET A 216 8.27 5.79 -4.61
N THR A 217 7.74 5.00 -5.54
CA THR A 217 6.94 5.52 -6.66
C THR A 217 5.63 4.78 -6.83
N ALA A 218 4.55 5.51 -7.21
CA ALA A 218 3.28 4.90 -7.59
C ALA A 218 3.35 4.10 -8.92
N ASN A 219 4.36 4.38 -9.77
CA ASN A 219 4.54 3.75 -11.06
C ASN A 219 5.96 3.19 -11.20
N ALA A 220 6.06 1.91 -11.58
CA ALA A 220 7.33 1.25 -11.86
C ALA A 220 7.71 1.27 -13.36
N PHE A 221 7.22 2.28 -14.12
CA PHE A 221 7.54 2.37 -15.55
C PHE A 221 8.98 2.78 -15.81
N THR A 222 9.50 2.36 -16.96
CA THR A 222 10.90 2.56 -17.36
C THR A 222 11.30 4.05 -17.38
N GLU A 223 10.38 4.95 -17.66
CA GLU A 223 10.62 6.40 -17.70
C GLU A 223 10.91 6.98 -16.31
N ASP A 224 10.14 6.60 -15.28
CA ASP A 224 10.34 7.06 -13.91
C ASP A 224 11.70 6.61 -13.34
N ARG A 225 12.16 5.40 -13.73
CA ARG A 225 13.48 4.89 -13.36
C ARG A 225 14.63 5.73 -13.92
N ILE A 226 14.49 6.19 -15.16
CA ILE A 226 15.50 7.02 -15.81
C ILE A 226 15.60 8.35 -15.08
N ILE A 227 14.46 9.00 -14.80
CA ILE A 227 14.40 10.29 -14.10
C ILE A 227 14.96 10.18 -12.68
N ALA A 228 14.60 9.11 -11.95
CA ALA A 228 15.13 8.84 -10.60
C ALA A 228 16.66 8.72 -10.62
N LYS A 229 17.20 7.97 -11.56
CA LYS A 229 18.65 7.81 -11.74
C LYS A 229 19.35 9.12 -12.12
N GLU A 230 18.76 9.91 -13.01
CA GLU A 230 19.28 11.24 -13.39
C GLU A 230 19.24 12.24 -12.21
N ALA A 231 18.29 12.08 -11.29
CA ALA A 231 18.23 12.84 -10.05
C ALA A 231 19.30 12.44 -9.04
N GLY A 232 19.94 11.26 -9.19
CA GLY A 232 20.96 10.74 -8.29
C GLY A 232 20.43 9.69 -7.27
N MET A 233 19.25 9.10 -7.53
CA MET A 233 18.73 7.98 -6.75
C MET A 233 19.39 6.67 -7.18
N ASP A 234 19.60 5.74 -6.23
CA ASP A 234 20.35 4.50 -6.44
C ASP A 234 19.45 3.34 -6.84
N GLU A 235 18.23 3.30 -6.28
CA GLU A 235 17.27 2.23 -6.56
C GLU A 235 15.82 2.79 -6.48
N HIS A 236 14.84 1.97 -6.87
CA HIS A 236 13.43 2.36 -6.81
C HIS A 236 12.55 1.17 -6.39
N ILE A 237 11.46 1.48 -5.67
CA ILE A 237 10.45 0.53 -5.23
C ILE A 237 9.07 1.08 -5.57
N ALA A 238 8.22 0.20 -6.14
CA ALA A 238 6.83 0.56 -6.43
C ALA A 238 5.98 0.55 -5.17
N LYS A 239 5.06 1.50 -5.05
CA LYS A 239 3.97 1.48 -4.06
C LYS A 239 2.79 0.63 -4.59
N PRO A 240 2.11 -0.18 -3.76
CA PRO A 240 2.35 -0.38 -2.34
C PRO A 240 3.68 -1.10 -2.09
N VAL A 241 4.41 -0.66 -1.07
CA VAL A 241 5.76 -1.15 -0.78
C VAL A 241 5.73 -2.64 -0.42
N ASP A 242 6.42 -3.46 -1.20
CA ASP A 242 6.72 -4.84 -0.85
C ASP A 242 7.86 -4.86 0.17
N VAL A 243 7.52 -5.27 1.39
CA VAL A 243 8.44 -5.26 2.54
C VAL A 243 9.67 -6.13 2.31
N GLU A 244 9.47 -7.34 1.79
CA GLU A 244 10.59 -8.27 1.53
C GLU A 244 11.55 -7.70 0.49
N LEU A 245 11.00 -7.08 -0.56
CA LEU A 245 11.80 -6.42 -1.58
C LEU A 245 12.54 -5.22 -1.02
N LEU A 246 11.88 -4.39 -0.19
CA LEU A 246 12.50 -3.23 0.45
C LEU A 246 13.69 -3.63 1.31
N ILE A 247 13.52 -4.62 2.19
CA ILE A 247 14.59 -5.14 3.04
C ILE A 247 15.77 -5.66 2.20
N LYS A 248 15.49 -6.41 1.14
CA LYS A 248 16.53 -6.91 0.22
C LYS A 248 17.31 -5.78 -0.47
N VAL A 249 16.61 -4.72 -0.85
CA VAL A 249 17.23 -3.56 -1.50
C VAL A 249 18.07 -2.78 -0.49
N ILE A 250 17.58 -2.53 0.72
CA ILE A 250 18.33 -1.89 1.79
C ILE A 250 19.62 -2.69 2.06
N HIS A 251 19.53 -4.00 2.25
CA HIS A 251 20.68 -4.85 2.46
C HIS A 251 21.74 -4.82 1.35
N LYS A 252 21.27 -4.69 0.11
CA LYS A 252 22.18 -4.60 -1.04
C LYS A 252 22.96 -3.29 -1.04
N LEU A 253 22.39 -2.23 -0.51
CA LEU A 253 22.91 -0.87 -0.60
C LEU A 253 23.65 -0.43 0.68
N VAL A 254 23.16 -0.84 1.86
CA VAL A 254 23.79 -0.57 3.14
C VAL A 254 24.89 -1.62 3.39
N LYS A 255 26.09 -1.17 3.67
CA LYS A 255 27.29 -2.02 3.87
C LYS A 255 27.52 -2.37 5.33
#